data_5777d975987a31c29ad1006e7a161634
#
_entry.id   5777d975987a31c29ad1006e7a161634
#
_cell.length_a   1.000
_cell.length_b   1.000
_cell.length_c   1.000
_cell.angle_alpha   90.00
_cell.angle_beta   90.00
_cell.angle_gamma   90.00
#
_symmetry.space_group_name_H-M   'P 1'
#
loop_
_entity.id
_entity.type
_entity.pdbx_description
1 polymer ?
#
loop_
_entity_poly.entity_id
_entity_poly.type
_entity_poly.pdbx_seq_one_letter_code
_entity_poly.pdbx_strand_id
1 'polypeptide(L)'
;MAKIDLLSLSWRRRKSTKPSNGEAIPLSFYEMWDRVSQFAAEIRGSPFMSEMMERRAKFGKGGTMAALDCATLYALTRFQRPKIVIETGGFIGFSAAFILKALADEKLTTARLYSIEADEHCEHWALVPDDLRPQLVPLRSKVEELARGDQLPSTIDMFFHDSSHRYRHMQWEFREFWRRLGDRGLLASHDVNMTRAFAEFVADTYAHDKRTELLDYDRTRHHEWGRWGYIGFMIKKAAA
;
A
#
# COMPACT_ATOMS: atom_id res chain seq x y z
N MET A 1 -17.35 -16.34 -20.06
CA MET A 1 -16.83 -15.06 -19.55
C MET A 1 -17.86 -14.45 -18.61
N ALA A 2 -17.77 -14.70 -17.30
CA ALA A 2 -18.68 -14.13 -16.33
C ALA A 2 -18.18 -12.75 -15.91
N LYS A 3 -18.97 -11.73 -16.15
CA LYS A 3 -18.75 -10.39 -15.60
C LYS A 3 -18.92 -10.46 -14.09
N ILE A 4 -17.85 -10.21 -13.34
CA ILE A 4 -17.92 -10.10 -11.89
C ILE A 4 -18.31 -8.68 -11.57
N ASP A 5 -19.52 -8.58 -11.08
CA ASP A 5 -20.08 -7.36 -10.55
C ASP A 5 -19.56 -7.16 -9.12
N LEU A 6 -18.54 -6.29 -8.95
CA LEU A 6 -17.99 -5.90 -7.66
C LEU A 6 -19.00 -5.09 -6.81
N LEU A 7 -20.16 -4.77 -7.38
CA LEU A 7 -21.20 -3.96 -6.72
C LEU A 7 -22.24 -4.81 -5.97
N SER A 8 -22.20 -6.14 -6.04
CA SER A 8 -23.24 -7.03 -5.44
C SER A 8 -22.97 -7.40 -3.99
N LEU A 9 -22.09 -6.72 -3.28
CA LEU A 9 -21.95 -6.88 -1.84
C LEU A 9 -22.99 -6.04 -1.12
N SER A 10 -24.19 -6.61 -0.97
CA SER A 10 -25.22 -6.08 -0.06
C SER A 10 -24.80 -6.30 1.40
N TRP A 11 -23.97 -5.40 1.93
CA TRP A 11 -23.75 -5.31 3.35
C TRP A 11 -24.95 -4.60 3.97
N ARG A 12 -25.67 -5.27 4.88
CA ARG A 12 -26.77 -4.66 5.61
C ARG A 12 -26.23 -3.48 6.44
N ARG A 13 -26.64 -2.25 6.07
CA ARG A 13 -26.37 -1.03 6.84
C ARG A 13 -26.90 -1.21 8.27
N ARG A 14 -26.01 -1.30 9.25
CA ARG A 14 -26.36 -1.00 10.63
C ARG A 14 -26.42 0.53 10.74
N LYS A 15 -27.59 1.06 11.15
CA LYS A 15 -27.77 2.49 11.41
C LYS A 15 -26.78 2.92 12.50
N SER A 16 -25.82 3.78 12.16
CA SER A 16 -24.96 4.42 13.14
C SER A 16 -25.74 5.52 13.85
N THR A 17 -25.73 5.48 15.18
CA THR A 17 -26.20 6.58 16.01
C THR A 17 -25.19 7.72 15.93
N LYS A 18 -25.61 8.92 15.53
CA LYS A 18 -24.76 10.12 15.49
C LYS A 18 -24.25 10.48 16.88
N PRO A 19 -22.95 10.75 17.07
CA PRO A 19 -22.45 11.36 18.28
C PRO A 19 -22.80 12.85 18.30
N SER A 20 -23.26 13.32 19.43
CA SER A 20 -23.49 14.74 19.71
C SER A 20 -22.19 15.31 20.30
N ASN A 21 -21.47 16.10 19.55
CA ASN A 21 -20.54 17.18 19.95
C ASN A 21 -19.45 17.32 18.88
N GLY A 22 -19.44 18.43 18.20
CA GLY A 22 -18.52 19.02 17.23
C GLY A 22 -17.12 18.49 16.92
N GLU A 23 -16.76 17.29 17.31
CA GLU A 23 -15.54 16.61 16.92
C GLU A 23 -15.70 15.99 15.54
N ALA A 24 -14.73 16.23 14.65
CA ALA A 24 -14.68 15.59 13.36
C ALA A 24 -14.74 14.06 13.57
N ILE A 25 -15.88 13.46 13.22
CA ILE A 25 -16.08 12.02 13.30
C ILE A 25 -15.00 11.38 12.42
N PRO A 26 -14.14 10.50 12.95
CA PRO A 26 -13.26 9.73 12.10
C PRO A 26 -14.13 9.01 11.09
N LEU A 27 -13.78 9.10 9.79
CA LEU A 27 -14.46 8.38 8.73
C LEU A 27 -14.67 6.96 9.21
N SER A 28 -15.90 6.49 9.18
CA SER A 28 -16.18 5.09 9.54
C SER A 28 -15.40 4.19 8.58
N PHE A 29 -15.05 2.99 9.01
CA PHE A 29 -14.43 1.97 8.15
C PHE A 29 -15.16 1.87 6.79
N TYR A 30 -16.46 1.94 6.79
CA TYR A 30 -17.27 1.84 5.56
C TYR A 30 -17.09 3.04 4.62
N GLU A 31 -17.00 4.25 5.16
CA GLU A 31 -16.76 5.46 4.35
C GLU A 31 -15.35 5.45 3.74
N MET A 32 -14.38 5.00 4.50
CA MET A 32 -13.04 4.78 3.98
C MET A 32 -13.04 3.73 2.86
N TRP A 33 -13.69 2.59 3.09
CA TRP A 33 -13.75 1.51 2.13
C TRP A 33 -14.47 1.91 0.85
N ASP A 34 -15.57 2.66 0.97
CA ASP A 34 -16.29 3.21 -0.18
C ASP A 34 -15.36 4.10 -1.03
N ARG A 35 -14.58 4.99 -0.42
CA ARG A 35 -13.60 5.84 -1.12
C ARG A 35 -12.48 5.04 -1.77
N VAL A 36 -11.90 4.11 -1.05
CA VAL A 36 -10.82 3.23 -1.58
C VAL A 36 -11.36 2.42 -2.76
N SER A 37 -12.59 1.90 -2.67
CA SER A 37 -13.23 1.15 -3.75
C SER A 37 -13.48 2.02 -4.99
N GLN A 38 -13.89 3.27 -4.82
CA GLN A 38 -14.07 4.23 -5.92
C GLN A 38 -12.74 4.51 -6.63
N PHE A 39 -11.68 4.85 -5.88
CA PHE A 39 -10.36 5.10 -6.44
C PHE A 39 -9.77 3.87 -7.16
N ALA A 40 -9.99 2.68 -6.59
CA ALA A 40 -9.56 1.44 -7.25
C ALA A 40 -10.34 1.18 -8.54
N ALA A 41 -11.62 1.50 -8.60
CA ALA A 41 -12.42 1.39 -9.83
C ALA A 41 -11.96 2.40 -10.89
N GLU A 42 -11.68 3.65 -10.51
CA GLU A 42 -11.18 4.69 -11.40
C GLU A 42 -9.87 4.25 -12.09
N ILE A 43 -8.87 3.82 -11.32
CA ILE A 43 -7.57 3.43 -11.91
C ILE A 43 -7.69 2.19 -12.76
N ARG A 44 -8.52 1.21 -12.40
CA ARG A 44 -8.71 -0.01 -13.18
C ARG A 44 -9.29 0.24 -14.56
N GLY A 45 -10.14 1.24 -14.71
CA GLY A 45 -10.71 1.67 -16.00
C GLY A 45 -9.86 2.69 -16.76
N SER A 46 -8.72 3.08 -16.23
CA SER A 46 -7.91 4.16 -16.79
C SER A 46 -6.97 3.69 -17.90
N PRO A 47 -6.60 4.59 -18.85
CA PRO A 47 -5.54 4.32 -19.81
C PRO A 47 -4.20 3.98 -19.15
N PHE A 48 -3.90 4.59 -17.99
CA PHE A 48 -2.69 4.31 -17.23
C PHE A 48 -2.58 2.83 -16.83
N MET A 49 -3.66 2.23 -16.31
CA MET A 49 -3.65 0.80 -15.98
C MET A 49 -3.34 -0.04 -17.21
N SER A 50 -3.98 0.23 -18.34
CA SER A 50 -3.76 -0.50 -19.60
C SER A 50 -2.31 -0.39 -20.06
N GLU A 51 -1.77 0.82 -20.07
CA GLU A 51 -0.38 1.09 -20.42
C GLU A 51 0.61 0.36 -19.51
N MET A 52 0.42 0.43 -18.20
CA MET A 52 1.28 -0.25 -17.25
C MET A 52 1.24 -1.76 -17.39
N MET A 53 0.07 -2.34 -17.66
CA MET A 53 -0.06 -3.78 -17.91
C MET A 53 0.64 -4.20 -19.20
N GLU A 54 0.59 -3.38 -20.25
CA GLU A 54 1.33 -3.63 -21.50
C GLU A 54 2.84 -3.51 -21.30
N ARG A 55 3.31 -2.48 -20.61
CA ARG A 55 4.74 -2.31 -20.27
C ARG A 55 5.25 -3.51 -19.48
N ARG A 56 4.51 -3.96 -18.48
CA ARG A 56 4.82 -5.16 -17.70
C ARG A 56 4.90 -6.40 -18.56
N ALA A 57 3.92 -6.61 -19.46
CA ALA A 57 3.90 -7.78 -20.34
C ALA A 57 5.11 -7.83 -21.29
N LYS A 58 5.53 -6.67 -21.82
CA LYS A 58 6.73 -6.54 -22.66
C LYS A 58 8.01 -6.81 -21.89
N PHE A 59 8.04 -6.47 -20.60
CA PHE A 59 9.20 -6.69 -19.74
C PHE A 59 9.46 -8.17 -19.43
N GLY A 60 8.44 -9.02 -19.51
CA GLY A 60 8.54 -10.48 -19.47
C GLY A 60 9.02 -11.07 -18.15
N LYS A 61 9.23 -10.27 -17.10
CA LYS A 61 9.65 -10.76 -15.79
C LYS A 61 8.45 -11.00 -14.88
N GLY A 62 8.43 -12.19 -14.25
CA GLY A 62 7.52 -12.49 -13.14
C GLY A 62 7.85 -11.66 -11.89
N GLY A 63 7.10 -11.85 -10.80
CA GLY A 63 7.40 -11.22 -9.51
C GLY A 63 6.86 -9.80 -9.36
N THR A 64 5.86 -9.42 -10.17
CA THR A 64 5.18 -8.12 -10.02
C THR A 64 3.73 -8.30 -9.57
N MET A 65 3.21 -7.31 -8.86
CA MET A 65 1.85 -7.29 -8.34
C MET A 65 0.79 -7.52 -9.42
N ALA A 66 -0.34 -8.10 -9.05
CA ALA A 66 -1.50 -8.23 -9.95
C ALA A 66 -2.21 -6.87 -10.11
N ALA A 67 -2.98 -6.72 -11.21
CA ALA A 67 -3.69 -5.46 -11.49
C ALA A 67 -4.62 -5.01 -10.35
N LEU A 68 -5.24 -5.95 -9.64
CA LEU A 68 -6.11 -5.65 -8.51
C LEU A 68 -5.31 -5.10 -7.32
N ASP A 69 -4.14 -5.68 -7.03
CA ASP A 69 -3.28 -5.23 -5.93
C ASP A 69 -2.70 -3.84 -6.24
N CYS A 70 -2.31 -3.59 -7.50
CA CYS A 70 -1.90 -2.25 -7.95
C CYS A 70 -3.02 -1.22 -7.79
N ALA A 71 -4.25 -1.58 -8.14
CA ALA A 71 -5.41 -0.69 -7.98
C ALA A 71 -5.70 -0.41 -6.49
N THR A 72 -5.54 -1.41 -5.64
CA THR A 72 -5.67 -1.25 -4.19
C THR A 72 -4.58 -0.35 -3.62
N LEU A 73 -3.33 -0.56 -4.00
CA LEU A 73 -2.20 0.26 -3.56
C LEU A 73 -2.37 1.73 -3.99
N TYR A 74 -2.73 1.96 -5.26
CA TYR A 74 -3.06 3.29 -5.77
C TYR A 74 -4.18 3.95 -4.94
N ALA A 75 -5.27 3.21 -4.68
CA ALA A 75 -6.41 3.73 -3.95
C ALA A 75 -6.09 4.06 -2.49
N LEU A 76 -5.31 3.21 -1.81
CA LEU A 76 -4.81 3.47 -0.46
C LEU A 76 -3.92 4.71 -0.42
N THR A 77 -3.03 4.87 -1.40
CA THR A 77 -2.15 6.05 -1.50
C THR A 77 -2.97 7.33 -1.72
N ARG A 78 -3.98 7.30 -2.59
CA ARG A 78 -4.89 8.45 -2.79
C ARG A 78 -5.67 8.78 -1.52
N PHE A 79 -6.18 7.77 -0.84
CA PHE A 79 -6.90 7.94 0.42
C PHE A 79 -6.01 8.55 1.50
N GLN A 80 -4.80 8.03 1.65
CA GLN A 80 -3.82 8.45 2.66
C GLN A 80 -3.28 9.86 2.41
N ARG A 81 -3.12 10.27 1.14
CA ARG A 81 -2.53 11.56 0.74
C ARG A 81 -1.15 11.81 1.39
N PRO A 82 -0.22 10.86 1.33
CA PRO A 82 1.03 10.92 2.07
C PRO A 82 1.97 11.98 1.48
N LYS A 83 2.79 12.61 2.34
CA LYS A 83 3.92 13.46 1.92
C LYS A 83 5.18 12.63 1.74
N ILE A 84 5.37 11.64 2.60
CA ILE A 84 6.55 10.76 2.60
C ILE A 84 6.07 9.32 2.59
N VAL A 85 6.45 8.61 1.52
CA VAL A 85 6.20 7.18 1.35
C VAL A 85 7.54 6.45 1.34
N ILE A 86 7.64 5.33 2.04
CA ILE A 86 8.73 4.36 1.88
C ILE A 86 8.15 3.07 1.32
N GLU A 87 8.77 2.58 0.25
CA GLU A 87 8.51 1.26 -0.34
C GLU A 87 9.77 0.41 -0.23
N THR A 88 9.61 -0.87 0.15
CA THR A 88 10.68 -1.88 0.07
C THR A 88 10.32 -2.91 -1.00
N GLY A 89 11.31 -3.30 -1.83
CA GLY A 89 11.12 -4.15 -2.99
C GLY A 89 10.72 -3.37 -4.25
N GLY A 90 11.44 -2.27 -4.53
CA GLY A 90 11.16 -1.40 -5.68
C GLY A 90 11.31 -2.07 -7.04
N PHE A 91 12.17 -3.10 -7.13
CA PHE A 91 12.40 -3.93 -8.32
C PHE A 91 12.40 -3.10 -9.62
N ILE A 92 11.55 -3.46 -10.57
CA ILE A 92 11.41 -2.75 -11.86
C ILE A 92 10.48 -1.52 -11.78
N GLY A 93 9.97 -1.18 -10.59
CA GLY A 93 9.17 0.01 -10.35
C GLY A 93 7.69 -0.10 -10.70
N PHE A 94 7.14 -1.32 -10.75
CA PHE A 94 5.75 -1.49 -11.14
C PHE A 94 4.79 -0.96 -10.06
N SER A 95 4.98 -1.34 -8.79
CA SER A 95 4.24 -0.79 -7.63
C SER A 95 4.51 0.71 -7.45
N ALA A 96 5.79 1.12 -7.55
CA ALA A 96 6.20 2.52 -7.48
C ALA A 96 5.43 3.42 -8.45
N ALA A 97 5.19 2.95 -9.69
CA ALA A 97 4.44 3.71 -10.68
C ALA A 97 3.00 4.01 -10.23
N PHE A 98 2.33 3.07 -9.54
CA PHE A 98 0.98 3.27 -9.04
C PHE A 98 0.93 4.19 -7.81
N ILE A 99 1.93 4.10 -6.92
CA ILE A 99 2.07 5.06 -5.81
C ILE A 99 2.28 6.47 -6.37
N LEU A 100 3.22 6.65 -7.28
CA LEU A 100 3.54 7.95 -7.88
C LEU A 100 2.36 8.52 -8.68
N LYS A 101 1.63 7.68 -9.42
CA LYS A 101 0.40 8.09 -10.11
C LYS A 101 -0.65 8.61 -9.14
N ALA A 102 -0.82 7.95 -8.00
CA ALA A 102 -1.74 8.39 -6.96
C ALA A 102 -1.35 9.76 -6.38
N LEU A 103 -0.05 9.98 -6.12
CA LEU A 103 0.46 11.28 -5.66
C LEU A 103 0.21 12.39 -6.70
N ALA A 104 0.43 12.09 -7.98
CA ALA A 104 0.20 13.02 -9.08
C ALA A 104 -1.29 13.38 -9.24
N ASP A 105 -2.19 12.39 -9.20
CA ASP A 105 -3.64 12.60 -9.32
C ASP A 105 -4.20 13.45 -8.16
N GLU A 106 -3.64 13.30 -6.97
CA GLU A 106 -3.95 14.11 -5.80
C GLU A 106 -3.21 15.46 -5.74
N LYS A 107 -2.41 15.77 -6.79
CA LYS A 107 -1.62 17.01 -6.92
C LYS A 107 -0.65 17.24 -5.75
N LEU A 108 -0.12 16.17 -5.17
CA LEU A 108 0.83 16.21 -4.07
C LEU A 108 2.27 16.41 -4.59
N THR A 109 2.55 17.53 -5.21
CA THR A 109 3.80 17.80 -5.95
C THR A 109 5.06 17.77 -5.08
N THR A 110 4.92 18.01 -3.78
CA THR A 110 6.03 17.98 -2.81
C THR A 110 6.23 16.60 -2.17
N ALA A 111 5.30 15.67 -2.40
CA ALA A 111 5.44 14.32 -1.86
C ALA A 111 6.62 13.58 -2.49
N ARG A 112 7.19 12.63 -1.76
CA ARG A 112 8.32 11.81 -2.20
C ARG A 112 8.07 10.33 -1.88
N LEU A 113 8.40 9.50 -2.87
CA LEU A 113 8.48 8.05 -2.72
C LEU A 113 9.94 7.63 -2.61
N TYR A 114 10.36 7.17 -1.44
CA TYR A 114 11.64 6.49 -1.22
C TYR A 114 11.44 5.03 -1.53
N SER A 115 11.90 4.57 -2.69
CA SER A 115 11.76 3.19 -3.13
C SER A 115 13.09 2.47 -3.02
N ILE A 116 13.13 1.39 -2.24
CA ILE A 116 14.33 0.66 -1.85
C ILE A 116 14.38 -0.67 -2.59
N GLU A 117 15.52 -0.94 -3.25
CA GLU A 117 15.79 -2.21 -3.92
C GLU A 117 17.22 -2.68 -3.65
N ALA A 118 17.35 -3.92 -3.22
CA ALA A 118 18.63 -4.53 -2.88
C ALA A 118 19.23 -5.40 -3.99
N ASP A 119 18.41 -5.85 -4.95
CA ASP A 119 18.89 -6.68 -6.06
C ASP A 119 19.65 -5.81 -7.08
N GLU A 120 20.97 -6.00 -7.15
CA GLU A 120 21.84 -5.26 -8.06
C GLU A 120 21.65 -5.62 -9.54
N HIS A 121 20.96 -6.73 -9.84
CA HIS A 121 20.81 -7.29 -11.18
C HIS A 121 19.46 -7.00 -11.85
N CYS A 122 18.57 -6.26 -11.20
CA CYS A 122 17.32 -5.88 -11.81
C CYS A 122 17.44 -4.55 -12.59
N GLU A 123 16.51 -4.34 -13.52
CA GLU A 123 16.38 -3.06 -14.24
C GLU A 123 15.58 -2.08 -13.38
N HIS A 124 16.26 -1.52 -12.38
CA HIS A 124 15.68 -0.71 -11.34
C HIS A 124 14.74 0.38 -11.88
N TRP A 125 13.49 0.33 -11.43
CA TRP A 125 12.45 1.33 -11.74
C TRP A 125 12.24 1.59 -13.23
N ALA A 126 12.57 0.60 -14.10
CA ALA A 126 12.43 0.74 -15.55
C ALA A 126 10.99 1.01 -16.02
N LEU A 127 10.00 0.55 -15.26
CA LEU A 127 8.58 0.73 -15.57
C LEU A 127 7.99 2.06 -15.09
N VAL A 128 8.71 2.82 -14.27
CA VAL A 128 8.22 4.12 -13.80
C VAL A 128 8.19 5.12 -14.96
N PRO A 129 7.02 5.70 -15.32
CA PRO A 129 6.92 6.74 -16.34
C PRO A 129 7.79 7.95 -16.04
N ASP A 130 8.36 8.58 -17.08
CA ASP A 130 9.32 9.68 -16.88
C ASP A 130 8.70 10.90 -16.22
N ASP A 131 7.44 11.19 -16.49
CA ASP A 131 6.69 12.29 -15.88
C ASP A 131 6.44 12.10 -14.38
N LEU A 132 6.50 10.87 -13.87
CA LEU A 132 6.34 10.54 -12.46
C LEU A 132 7.67 10.47 -11.70
N ARG A 133 8.81 10.33 -12.40
CA ARG A 133 10.15 10.22 -11.80
C ARG A 133 10.58 11.37 -10.89
N PRO A 134 10.15 12.63 -11.08
CA PRO A 134 10.56 13.72 -10.19
C PRO A 134 10.20 13.54 -8.72
N GLN A 135 9.22 12.70 -8.41
CA GLN A 135 8.81 12.39 -7.03
C GLN A 135 9.44 11.10 -6.49
N LEU A 136 10.16 10.34 -7.31
CA LEU A 136 10.86 9.13 -6.93
C LEU A 136 12.23 9.45 -6.34
N VAL A 137 12.54 8.86 -5.20
CA VAL A 137 13.89 8.82 -4.59
C VAL A 137 14.34 7.35 -4.60
N PRO A 138 15.06 6.91 -5.63
CA PRO A 138 15.48 5.53 -5.75
C PRO A 138 16.69 5.24 -4.85
N LEU A 139 16.61 4.17 -4.04
CA LEU A 139 17.67 3.77 -3.10
C LEU A 139 18.09 2.33 -3.38
N ARG A 140 19.31 2.14 -3.89
CA ARG A 140 19.91 0.83 -4.18
C ARG A 140 20.72 0.37 -2.97
N SER A 141 20.08 -0.31 -2.05
CA SER A 141 20.73 -0.83 -0.84
C SER A 141 19.82 -1.82 -0.13
N LYS A 142 20.38 -2.55 0.82
CA LYS A 142 19.57 -3.32 1.77
C LYS A 142 18.87 -2.37 2.73
N VAL A 143 17.59 -2.64 2.96
CA VAL A 143 16.76 -1.80 3.84
C VAL A 143 17.31 -1.71 5.26
N GLU A 144 17.97 -2.77 5.76
CA GLU A 144 18.59 -2.78 7.10
C GLU A 144 19.77 -1.81 7.21
N GLU A 145 20.50 -1.58 6.12
CA GLU A 145 21.61 -0.63 6.07
C GLU A 145 21.07 0.80 6.09
N LEU A 146 20.09 1.09 5.26
CA LEU A 146 19.43 2.40 5.20
C LEU A 146 18.71 2.76 6.52
N ALA A 147 18.10 1.77 7.18
CA ALA A 147 17.38 1.99 8.43
C ALA A 147 18.29 2.34 9.62
N ARG A 148 19.57 1.91 9.58
CA ARG A 148 20.59 2.26 10.59
C ARG A 148 21.24 3.61 10.34
N GLY A 149 21.18 4.10 9.11
CA GLY A 149 21.73 5.39 8.71
C GLY A 149 20.71 6.53 8.83
N ASP A 150 21.07 7.66 8.26
CA ASP A 150 20.28 8.89 8.22
C ASP A 150 19.65 9.15 6.83
N GLN A 151 19.78 8.20 5.92
CA GLN A 151 19.28 8.34 4.54
C GLN A 151 17.76 8.23 4.41
N LEU A 152 17.10 7.59 5.40
CA LEU A 152 15.65 7.50 5.44
C LEU A 152 15.04 8.54 6.36
N PRO A 153 13.89 9.13 5.99
CA PRO A 153 13.15 10.02 6.86
C PRO A 153 12.82 9.37 8.20
N SER A 154 12.99 10.11 9.27
CA SER A 154 12.69 9.65 10.64
C SER A 154 11.19 9.50 10.89
N THR A 155 10.37 10.31 10.19
CA THR A 155 8.91 10.23 10.25
C THR A 155 8.36 10.11 8.84
N ILE A 156 7.41 9.21 8.65
CA ILE A 156 6.80 8.90 7.36
C ILE A 156 5.28 8.84 7.48
N ASP A 157 4.58 9.02 6.37
CA ASP A 157 3.10 8.97 6.33
C ASP A 157 2.59 7.61 5.82
N MET A 158 3.40 6.92 5.02
CA MET A 158 3.03 5.62 4.46
C MET A 158 4.26 4.72 4.32
N PHE A 159 4.10 3.46 4.69
CA PHE A 159 5.05 2.38 4.42
C PHE A 159 4.38 1.29 3.60
N PHE A 160 5.05 0.83 2.55
CA PHE A 160 4.62 -0.29 1.72
C PHE A 160 5.71 -1.36 1.65
N HIS A 161 5.38 -2.56 2.12
CA HIS A 161 6.25 -3.74 2.07
C HIS A 161 5.92 -4.60 0.85
N ASP A 162 6.91 -4.84 0.01
CA ASP A 162 6.86 -5.81 -1.10
C ASP A 162 8.25 -6.40 -1.38
N SER A 163 9.09 -6.53 -0.32
CA SER A 163 10.45 -7.05 -0.41
C SER A 163 10.52 -8.56 -0.14
N SER A 164 11.38 -9.00 0.76
CA SER A 164 11.52 -10.41 1.11
C SER A 164 10.36 -10.90 1.99
N HIS A 165 9.58 -11.86 1.49
CA HIS A 165 8.45 -12.47 2.20
C HIS A 165 8.86 -13.51 3.26
N ARG A 166 10.11 -13.49 3.71
CA ARG A 166 10.55 -14.32 4.84
C ARG A 166 9.96 -13.77 6.14
N TYR A 167 9.33 -14.63 6.93
CA TYR A 167 8.64 -14.25 8.18
C TYR A 167 9.43 -13.28 9.06
N ARG A 168 10.71 -13.58 9.34
CA ARG A 168 11.54 -12.73 10.23
C ARG A 168 11.83 -11.36 9.63
N HIS A 169 12.02 -11.30 8.30
CA HIS A 169 12.27 -10.07 7.60
C HIS A 169 11.04 -9.17 7.58
N MET A 170 9.87 -9.73 7.22
CA MET A 170 8.58 -9.01 7.28
C MET A 170 8.32 -8.45 8.67
N GLN A 171 8.46 -9.29 9.72
CA GLN A 171 8.27 -8.86 11.11
C GLN A 171 9.21 -7.71 11.51
N TRP A 172 10.46 -7.75 11.04
CA TRP A 172 11.43 -6.71 11.30
C TRP A 172 11.04 -5.41 10.58
N GLU A 173 10.73 -5.45 9.29
CA GLU A 173 10.31 -4.26 8.53
C GLU A 173 9.04 -3.64 9.12
N PHE A 174 8.03 -4.44 9.43
CA PHE A 174 6.80 -3.93 10.02
C PHE A 174 7.07 -3.17 11.32
N ARG A 175 7.88 -3.71 12.23
CA ARG A 175 8.21 -3.05 13.49
C ARG A 175 9.06 -1.80 13.28
N GLU A 176 10.03 -1.86 12.37
CA GLU A 176 10.91 -0.74 12.07
C GLU A 176 10.12 0.45 11.50
N PHE A 177 9.31 0.19 10.49
CA PHE A 177 8.58 1.28 9.82
C PHE A 177 7.32 1.70 10.58
N TRP A 178 6.70 0.80 11.37
CA TRP A 178 5.64 1.21 12.29
C TRP A 178 6.08 2.28 13.29
N ARG A 179 7.31 2.18 13.79
CA ARG A 179 7.86 3.20 14.70
C ARG A 179 8.02 4.55 14.01
N ARG A 180 8.39 4.56 12.72
CA ARG A 180 8.58 5.78 11.92
C ARG A 180 7.25 6.38 11.44
N LEU A 181 6.16 5.63 11.38
CA LEU A 181 4.87 6.16 10.99
C LEU A 181 4.40 7.22 11.99
N GLY A 182 4.09 8.39 11.45
CA GLY A 182 3.42 9.46 12.17
C GLY A 182 1.96 9.13 12.51
N ASP A 183 1.28 10.06 13.16
CA ASP A 183 -0.15 9.96 13.43
C ASP A 183 -0.93 9.81 12.13
N ARG A 184 -1.90 8.90 12.13
CA ARG A 184 -2.68 8.50 10.96
C ARG A 184 -1.86 7.89 9.82
N GLY A 185 -0.60 7.54 10.05
CA GLY A 185 0.25 6.88 9.07
C GLY A 185 -0.27 5.49 8.70
N LEU A 186 -0.06 5.09 7.45
CA LEU A 186 -0.54 3.83 6.89
C LEU A 186 0.63 2.87 6.66
N LEU A 187 0.52 1.66 7.24
CA LEU A 187 1.36 0.51 6.88
C LEU A 187 0.55 -0.39 5.93
N ALA A 188 1.12 -0.69 4.78
CA ALA A 188 0.56 -1.66 3.84
C ALA A 188 1.60 -2.72 3.49
N SER A 189 1.15 -3.93 3.19
CA SER A 189 2.01 -5.04 2.78
C SER A 189 1.36 -5.83 1.67
N HIS A 190 2.13 -6.15 0.65
CA HIS A 190 1.77 -7.15 -0.33
C HIS A 190 2.04 -8.58 0.20
N ASP A 191 1.44 -9.58 -0.42
CA ASP A 191 1.66 -11.00 -0.12
C ASP A 191 1.45 -11.40 1.36
N VAL A 192 0.52 -10.74 2.06
CA VAL A 192 0.23 -11.02 3.48
C VAL A 192 -0.24 -12.45 3.76
N ASN A 193 -0.58 -13.19 2.72
CA ASN A 193 -0.98 -14.60 2.77
C ASN A 193 0.18 -15.58 2.73
N MET A 194 1.39 -15.16 2.35
CA MET A 194 2.55 -16.06 2.21
C MET A 194 3.06 -16.56 3.55
N THR A 195 2.95 -15.75 4.60
CA THR A 195 3.34 -16.11 5.96
C THR A 195 2.34 -15.55 6.97
N ARG A 196 2.47 -15.95 8.23
CA ARG A 196 1.68 -15.36 9.33
C ARG A 196 2.20 -14.01 9.82
N ALA A 197 3.28 -13.48 9.22
CA ALA A 197 3.97 -12.30 9.73
C ALA A 197 3.05 -11.08 9.86
N PHE A 198 2.25 -10.78 8.83
CA PHE A 198 1.35 -9.63 8.88
C PHE A 198 0.25 -9.83 9.92
N ALA A 199 -0.42 -10.99 9.93
CA ALA A 199 -1.51 -11.26 10.86
C ALA A 199 -1.05 -11.22 12.33
N GLU A 200 0.14 -11.78 12.63
CA GLU A 200 0.71 -11.73 13.97
C GLU A 200 1.15 -10.32 14.36
N PHE A 201 1.78 -9.58 13.44
CA PHE A 201 2.14 -8.19 13.69
C PHE A 201 0.91 -7.33 14.01
N VAL A 202 -0.17 -7.52 13.25
CA VAL A 202 -1.45 -6.85 13.48
C VAL A 202 -2.00 -7.19 14.88
N ALA A 203 -2.06 -8.49 15.23
CA ALA A 203 -2.59 -8.94 16.51
C ALA A 203 -1.78 -8.38 17.67
N ASP A 204 -0.44 -8.44 17.59
CA ASP A 204 0.47 -7.92 18.60
C ASP A 204 0.31 -6.39 18.76
N THR A 205 0.27 -5.67 17.62
CA THR A 205 0.16 -4.21 17.63
C THR A 205 -1.19 -3.76 18.15
N TYR A 206 -2.28 -4.43 17.74
CA TYR A 206 -3.62 -4.13 18.24
C TYR A 206 -3.77 -4.41 19.74
N ALA A 207 -3.17 -5.49 20.23
CA ALA A 207 -3.21 -5.84 21.65
C ALA A 207 -2.47 -4.82 22.53
N HIS A 208 -1.35 -4.27 22.03
CA HIS A 208 -0.49 -3.35 22.78
C HIS A 208 -0.77 -1.88 22.47
N ASP A 209 -1.22 -1.56 21.27
CA ASP A 209 -1.54 -0.20 20.83
C ASP A 209 -2.98 -0.11 20.33
N LYS A 210 -3.89 0.22 21.24
CA LYS A 210 -5.32 0.42 20.92
C LYS A 210 -5.59 1.56 19.92
N ARG A 211 -4.56 2.26 19.48
CA ARG A 211 -4.64 3.34 18.49
C ARG A 211 -4.60 2.83 17.05
N THR A 212 -4.65 1.51 16.83
CA THR A 212 -4.66 0.94 15.49
C THR A 212 -6.08 0.68 14.99
N GLU A 213 -6.33 0.98 13.73
CA GLU A 213 -7.49 0.49 12.99
C GLU A 213 -7.05 -0.62 12.05
N LEU A 214 -7.63 -1.79 12.25
CA LEU A 214 -7.39 -2.93 11.39
C LEU A 214 -8.34 -2.87 10.21
N LEU A 215 -7.75 -2.83 9.03
CA LEU A 215 -8.47 -2.92 7.78
C LEU A 215 -7.92 -4.15 7.06
N ASP A 216 -8.60 -5.27 7.19
CA ASP A 216 -8.22 -6.53 6.54
C ASP A 216 -8.96 -6.65 5.21
N TYR A 217 -8.21 -6.94 4.17
CA TYR A 217 -8.77 -7.27 2.88
C TYR A 217 -9.29 -8.71 2.92
N ASP A 218 -10.52 -8.95 2.45
CA ASP A 218 -11.18 -10.25 2.50
C ASP A 218 -10.36 -11.33 1.78
N ARG A 219 -9.77 -12.23 2.57
CA ARG A 219 -8.93 -13.34 2.11
C ARG A 219 -9.67 -14.32 1.21
N THR A 220 -10.99 -14.43 1.33
CA THR A 220 -11.76 -15.50 0.69
C THR A 220 -11.89 -15.34 -0.81
N ARG A 221 -11.80 -14.11 -1.30
CA ARG A 221 -12.03 -13.80 -2.72
C ARG A 221 -10.86 -14.08 -3.64
N HIS A 222 -9.63 -14.08 -3.13
CA HIS A 222 -8.45 -14.31 -3.97
C HIS A 222 -8.14 -15.80 -4.16
N HIS A 223 -8.57 -16.67 -3.26
CA HIS A 223 -8.42 -18.12 -3.42
C HIS A 223 -9.22 -18.69 -4.59
N GLU A 224 -10.40 -18.15 -4.88
CA GLU A 224 -11.24 -18.59 -6.00
C GLU A 224 -10.60 -18.37 -7.37
N TRP A 225 -9.61 -17.46 -7.47
CA TRP A 225 -8.96 -17.07 -8.72
C TRP A 225 -7.59 -17.68 -8.92
N GLY A 226 -7.08 -18.47 -7.99
CA GLY A 226 -5.76 -19.08 -8.05
C GLY A 226 -4.62 -18.05 -8.18
N ARG A 227 -4.79 -16.85 -7.66
CA ARG A 227 -3.80 -15.77 -7.72
C ARG A 227 -3.07 -15.63 -6.41
N TRP A 228 -1.81 -15.25 -6.53
CA TRP A 228 -0.90 -14.96 -5.43
C TRP A 228 -0.94 -13.46 -5.18
N GLY A 229 -1.02 -13.05 -3.92
CA GLY A 229 -0.92 -11.67 -3.53
C GLY A 229 -2.18 -11.10 -2.90
N TYR A 230 -1.98 -10.53 -1.73
CA TYR A 230 -2.97 -9.76 -1.00
C TYR A 230 -2.32 -8.50 -0.47
N ILE A 231 -3.05 -7.41 -0.46
CA ILE A 231 -2.65 -6.24 0.30
C ILE A 231 -3.41 -6.24 1.63
N GLY A 232 -2.64 -6.37 2.71
CA GLY A 232 -3.11 -6.07 4.06
C GLY A 232 -2.64 -4.67 4.47
N PHE A 233 -3.39 -3.97 5.30
CA PHE A 233 -2.99 -2.64 5.76
C PHE A 233 -3.54 -2.29 7.14
N MET A 234 -2.85 -1.36 7.79
CA MET A 234 -3.17 -0.82 9.11
C MET A 234 -2.99 0.69 9.11
N ILE A 235 -3.84 1.40 9.84
CA ILE A 235 -3.71 2.84 10.06
C ILE A 235 -3.39 3.10 11.53
N LYS A 236 -2.33 3.86 11.78
CA LYS A 236 -1.94 4.30 13.11
C LYS A 236 -2.82 5.47 13.54
N LYS A 237 -3.57 5.32 14.61
CA LYS A 237 -4.41 6.41 15.13
C LYS A 237 -3.55 7.56 15.68
N ALA A 238 -4.08 8.76 15.62
CA ALA A 238 -3.48 9.91 16.28
C ALA A 238 -3.33 9.65 17.78
N ALA A 239 -2.24 10.14 18.37
CA ALA A 239 -2.12 10.23 19.82
C ALA A 239 -3.24 11.15 20.34
N ALA A 240 -3.97 10.68 21.37
CA ALA A 240 -5.00 11.48 22.02
C ALA A 240 -4.37 12.61 22.83
#